data_6cdd81130e9e814eb1bbb3acfa8d7536
#
_entry.id   6cdd81130e9e814eb1bbb3acfa8d7536
#
_cell.length_a   1.000
_cell.length_b   1.000
_cell.length_c   1.000
_cell.angle_alpha   90.00
_cell.angle_beta   90.00
_cell.angle_gamma   90.00
#
_symmetry.space_group_name_H-M   'P 1'
#
loop_
_entity.id
_entity.type
_entity.pdbx_description
1 polymer ?
#
loop_
_entity_poly.entity_id
_entity_poly.type
_entity_poly.pdbx_seq_one_letter_code
_entity_poly.pdbx_strand_id
1 'polypeptide(L)'
;ASCYVNPLTALSFVETMRNMGHESLVHTAAASNLGQMLNKICLKDGVPLVNIVRKEEQAEILRGIGAKHIVNSTSPTFMEDLIAALMETGATLGFDAIGGGPLAGQLLIAMEAAASRKMKEYSRYGSGQETQVFIYGRLDMSPTLVPPGVGFAWNLSGYLLTPFLQKAGKEVRARMYKRVIDELTTTFASHYTKRISLAEALNLDTLKAYDAKATGEKYLITPNA
;
A
#
# COMPACT_ATOMS: atom_id res chain seq x y z
N ALA A 1 -1.45 -21.38 0.86
CA ALA A 1 -2.78 -20.90 0.45
C ALA A 1 -2.74 -19.46 -0.05
N SER A 2 -1.93 -18.55 0.50
CA SER A 2 -1.91 -17.11 0.16
C SER A 2 -0.89 -16.72 -0.90
N CYS A 3 -0.73 -17.50 -1.95
CA CYS A 3 0.33 -17.32 -2.95
C CYS A 3 -0.13 -16.59 -4.24
N TYR A 4 -1.34 -16.07 -4.30
CA TYR A 4 -1.86 -15.45 -5.53
C TYR A 4 -2.17 -13.95 -5.35
N VAL A 5 -3.24 -13.60 -4.64
CA VAL A 5 -3.75 -12.22 -4.64
C VAL A 5 -2.75 -11.23 -4.03
N ASN A 6 -2.37 -11.38 -2.76
CA ASN A 6 -1.50 -10.42 -2.10
C ASN A 6 -0.10 -10.32 -2.73
N PRO A 7 0.60 -11.44 -3.03
CA PRO A 7 1.89 -11.38 -3.70
C PRO A 7 1.85 -10.67 -5.05
N LEU A 8 0.89 -11.05 -5.90
CA LEU A 8 0.78 -10.45 -7.23
C LEU A 8 0.33 -9.00 -7.19
N THR A 9 -0.55 -8.62 -6.22
CA THR A 9 -0.93 -7.22 -6.03
C THR A 9 0.25 -6.38 -5.59
N ALA A 10 1.05 -6.85 -4.63
CA ALA A 10 2.25 -6.13 -4.19
C ALA A 10 3.27 -5.97 -5.33
N LEU A 11 3.50 -7.01 -6.13
CA LEU A 11 4.35 -6.93 -7.32
C LEU A 11 3.78 -5.98 -8.36
N SER A 12 2.46 -6.00 -8.59
CA SER A 12 1.82 -5.15 -9.58
C SER A 12 1.95 -3.66 -9.25
N PHE A 13 2.06 -3.29 -7.98
CA PHE A 13 2.32 -1.89 -7.57
C PHE A 13 3.69 -1.42 -8.06
N VAL A 14 4.72 -2.24 -7.90
CA VAL A 14 6.07 -1.92 -8.38
C VAL A 14 6.15 -1.91 -9.91
N GLU A 15 5.46 -2.84 -10.58
CA GLU A 15 5.36 -2.83 -12.05
C GLU A 15 4.62 -1.58 -12.56
N THR A 16 3.52 -1.18 -11.89
CA THR A 16 2.78 0.05 -12.23
C THR A 16 3.66 1.27 -12.04
N MET A 17 4.39 1.35 -10.93
CA MET A 17 5.34 2.42 -10.66
C MET A 17 6.33 2.58 -11.82
N ARG A 18 6.98 1.50 -12.23
CA ARG A 18 7.95 1.49 -13.34
C ARG A 18 7.32 1.90 -14.67
N ASN A 19 6.13 1.35 -14.98
CA ASN A 19 5.42 1.63 -16.23
C ASN A 19 4.96 3.09 -16.34
N MET A 20 4.70 3.75 -15.21
CA MET A 20 4.29 5.15 -15.16
C MET A 20 5.47 6.12 -15.00
N GLY A 21 6.72 5.62 -14.89
CA GLY A 21 7.91 6.45 -14.74
C GLY A 21 8.12 7.02 -13.35
N HIS A 22 7.44 6.47 -12.32
CA HIS A 22 7.72 6.81 -10.93
C HIS A 22 8.87 5.95 -10.39
N GLU A 23 9.58 6.45 -9.38
CA GLU A 23 10.77 5.78 -8.81
C GLU A 23 10.56 5.33 -7.36
N SER A 24 9.49 5.76 -6.72
CA SER A 24 9.21 5.51 -5.32
C SER A 24 7.70 5.46 -5.05
N LEU A 25 7.31 4.91 -3.90
CA LEU A 25 5.92 4.59 -3.57
C LEU A 25 5.52 5.10 -2.19
N VAL A 26 4.22 5.36 -2.03
CA VAL A 26 3.53 5.46 -0.74
C VAL A 26 2.50 4.34 -0.63
N HIS A 27 2.39 3.71 0.53
CA HIS A 27 1.41 2.65 0.76
C HIS A 27 0.71 2.81 2.11
N THR A 28 -0.62 2.78 2.13
CA THR A 28 -1.42 2.80 3.36
C THR A 28 -1.72 1.39 3.86
N ALA A 29 -2.16 1.26 5.10
CA ALA A 29 -2.31 -0.03 5.78
C ALA A 29 -1.05 -0.91 5.66
N ALA A 30 0.12 -0.27 5.78
CA ALA A 30 1.41 -0.86 5.42
C ALA A 30 1.83 -2.08 6.27
N ALA A 31 1.31 -2.21 7.49
CA ALA A 31 1.54 -3.39 8.34
C ALA A 31 0.66 -4.60 7.98
N SER A 32 -0.25 -4.47 7.00
CA SER A 32 -1.04 -5.60 6.51
C SER A 32 -0.13 -6.66 5.86
N ASN A 33 -0.67 -7.88 5.67
CA ASN A 33 0.09 -8.95 5.00
C ASN A 33 0.59 -8.54 3.61
N LEU A 34 -0.22 -7.81 2.84
CA LEU A 34 0.19 -7.26 1.54
C LEU A 34 1.26 -6.18 1.70
N GLY A 35 1.09 -5.25 2.65
CA GLY A 35 2.04 -4.17 2.89
C GLY A 35 3.41 -4.67 3.33
N GLN A 36 3.47 -5.70 4.19
CA GLN A 36 4.72 -6.34 4.57
C GLN A 36 5.42 -6.99 3.37
N MET A 37 4.67 -7.64 2.47
CA MET A 37 5.21 -8.17 1.21
C MET A 37 5.76 -7.06 0.32
N LEU A 38 5.00 -5.96 0.16
CA LEU A 38 5.44 -4.80 -0.62
C LEU A 38 6.72 -4.19 -0.06
N ASN A 39 6.81 -4.02 1.27
CA ASN A 39 8.02 -3.51 1.91
C ASN A 39 9.24 -4.40 1.60
N LYS A 40 9.11 -5.73 1.71
CA LYS A 40 10.18 -6.67 1.38
C LYS A 40 10.58 -6.63 -0.10
N ILE A 41 9.60 -6.49 -1.01
CA ILE A 41 9.86 -6.31 -2.44
C ILE A 41 10.66 -5.04 -2.67
N CYS A 42 10.20 -3.91 -2.13
CA CYS A 42 10.83 -2.61 -2.30
C CYS A 42 12.26 -2.58 -1.75
N LEU A 43 12.50 -3.20 -0.59
CA LEU A 43 13.86 -3.35 -0.04
C LEU A 43 14.78 -4.14 -0.96
N LYS A 44 14.31 -5.25 -1.53
CA LYS A 44 15.10 -6.08 -2.45
C LYS A 44 15.37 -5.37 -3.79
N ASP A 45 14.38 -4.62 -4.27
CA ASP A 45 14.45 -3.95 -5.58
C ASP A 45 15.07 -2.54 -5.50
N GLY A 46 15.45 -2.08 -4.31
CA GLY A 46 16.00 -0.74 -4.09
C GLY A 46 15.00 0.39 -4.30
N VAL A 47 13.70 0.12 -4.19
CA VAL A 47 12.62 1.10 -4.36
C VAL A 47 12.34 1.79 -3.02
N PRO A 48 12.45 3.12 -2.91
CA PRO A 48 12.03 3.84 -1.72
C PRO A 48 10.51 3.70 -1.50
N LEU A 49 10.12 3.36 -0.26
CA LEU A 49 8.71 3.16 0.11
C LEU A 49 8.39 3.91 1.40
N VAL A 50 7.38 4.79 1.35
CA VAL A 50 6.78 5.41 2.53
C VAL A 50 5.62 4.54 3.00
N ASN A 51 5.73 4.02 4.22
CA ASN A 51 4.77 3.13 4.84
C ASN A 51 3.87 3.90 5.81
N ILE A 52 2.55 3.89 5.58
CA ILE A 52 1.59 4.58 6.46
C ILE A 52 0.87 3.57 7.34
N VAL A 53 0.92 3.81 8.64
CA VAL A 53 0.29 3.00 9.69
C VAL A 53 -0.60 3.88 10.59
N ARG A 54 -1.37 3.26 11.49
CA ARG A 54 -2.26 3.96 12.44
C ARG A 54 -1.86 3.79 13.90
N LYS A 55 -0.91 2.89 14.19
CA LYS A 55 -0.53 2.52 15.56
C LYS A 55 0.96 2.23 15.63
N GLU A 56 1.55 2.45 16.79
CA GLU A 56 2.97 2.20 17.02
C GLU A 56 3.33 0.71 16.90
N GLU A 57 2.46 -0.20 17.35
CA GLU A 57 2.68 -1.64 17.21
C GLU A 57 2.80 -2.05 15.73
N GLN A 58 2.09 -1.37 14.85
CA GLN A 58 2.19 -1.58 13.40
C GLN A 58 3.52 -1.06 12.84
N ALA A 59 4.00 0.05 13.37
CA ALA A 59 5.31 0.60 13.01
C ALA A 59 6.44 -0.34 13.43
N GLU A 60 6.35 -0.93 14.65
CA GLU A 60 7.33 -1.91 15.12
C GLU A 60 7.41 -3.15 14.22
N ILE A 61 6.27 -3.68 13.77
CA ILE A 61 6.25 -4.78 12.79
C ILE A 61 7.05 -4.42 11.54
N LEU A 62 6.88 -3.21 11.03
CA LEU A 62 7.55 -2.75 9.82
C LEU A 62 9.05 -2.49 10.05
N ARG A 63 9.42 -1.91 11.20
CA ARG A 63 10.85 -1.76 11.60
C ARG A 63 11.54 -3.13 11.67
N GLY A 64 10.86 -4.12 12.25
CA GLY A 64 11.37 -5.49 12.34
C GLY A 64 11.64 -6.17 11.00
N ILE A 65 11.04 -5.70 9.92
CA ILE A 65 11.29 -6.16 8.55
C ILE A 65 12.07 -5.15 7.69
N GLY A 66 12.71 -4.16 8.33
CA GLY A 66 13.66 -3.24 7.70
C GLY A 66 13.04 -2.03 6.99
N ALA A 67 11.78 -1.68 7.25
CA ALA A 67 11.18 -0.46 6.69
C ALA A 67 11.91 0.79 7.18
N LYS A 68 12.21 1.71 6.25
CA LYS A 68 12.98 2.93 6.54
C LYS A 68 12.07 4.12 6.82
N HIS A 69 11.05 4.34 6.00
CA HIS A 69 10.13 5.47 6.11
C HIS A 69 8.77 4.95 6.60
N ILE A 70 8.43 5.27 7.84
CA ILE A 70 7.18 4.87 8.49
C ILE A 70 6.53 6.11 9.07
N VAL A 71 5.29 6.37 8.70
CA VAL A 71 4.53 7.53 9.13
C VAL A 71 3.23 7.09 9.78
N ASN A 72 2.94 7.60 10.98
CA ASN A 72 1.72 7.29 11.71
C ASN A 72 0.61 8.31 11.38
N SER A 73 -0.46 7.86 10.73
CA SER A 73 -1.58 8.71 10.31
C SER A 73 -2.45 9.25 11.46
N THR A 74 -2.24 8.79 12.70
CA THR A 74 -2.94 9.30 13.89
C THR A 74 -2.06 10.27 14.70
N SER A 75 -0.82 10.50 14.27
CA SER A 75 0.07 11.48 14.91
C SER A 75 -0.45 12.91 14.69
N PRO A 76 -0.34 13.80 15.69
CA PRO A 76 -0.60 15.23 15.49
C PRO A 76 0.30 15.86 14.42
N THR A 77 1.49 15.31 14.18
CA THR A 77 2.49 15.76 13.19
C THR A 77 2.39 15.01 11.86
N PHE A 78 1.32 14.22 11.66
CA PHE A 78 1.18 13.31 10.48
C PHE A 78 1.54 13.97 9.14
N MET A 79 0.97 15.14 8.86
CA MET A 79 1.18 15.82 7.58
C MET A 79 2.63 16.32 7.43
N GLU A 80 3.25 16.78 8.50
CA GLU A 80 4.65 17.22 8.49
C GLU A 80 5.59 16.04 8.28
N ASP A 81 5.39 14.94 9.00
CA ASP A 81 6.16 13.72 8.90
C ASP A 81 6.02 13.09 7.51
N LEU A 82 4.80 13.09 6.95
CA LEU A 82 4.54 12.60 5.60
C LEU A 82 5.26 13.44 4.55
N ILE A 83 5.15 14.77 4.61
CA ILE A 83 5.84 15.65 3.66
C ILE A 83 7.37 15.48 3.76
N ALA A 84 7.93 15.35 4.97
CA ALA A 84 9.35 15.08 5.15
C ALA A 84 9.78 13.76 4.49
N ALA A 85 9.04 12.68 4.71
CA ALA A 85 9.30 11.38 4.09
C ALA A 85 9.19 11.43 2.54
N LEU A 86 8.21 12.20 2.02
CA LEU A 86 8.04 12.40 0.58
C LEU A 86 9.16 13.26 -0.04
N MET A 87 9.68 14.24 0.70
CA MET A 87 10.83 15.02 0.25
C MET A 87 12.10 14.17 0.15
N GLU A 88 12.28 13.23 1.08
CA GLU A 88 13.44 12.32 1.11
C GLU A 88 13.33 11.24 0.02
N THR A 89 12.16 10.64 -0.17
CA THR A 89 11.95 9.54 -1.11
C THR A 89 11.62 9.99 -2.53
N GLY A 90 11.10 11.21 -2.70
CA GLY A 90 10.59 11.69 -3.99
C GLY A 90 9.30 11.00 -4.43
N ALA A 91 8.55 10.38 -3.52
CA ALA A 91 7.38 9.58 -3.92
C ALA A 91 6.23 10.45 -4.40
N THR A 92 5.74 10.13 -5.60
CA THR A 92 4.63 10.78 -6.31
C THR A 92 3.53 9.79 -6.71
N LEU A 93 3.66 8.51 -6.31
CA LEU A 93 2.68 7.46 -6.54
C LEU A 93 2.28 6.79 -5.22
N GLY A 94 0.98 6.76 -4.94
CA GLY A 94 0.43 6.14 -3.74
C GLY A 94 -0.56 5.00 -4.05
N PHE A 95 -0.57 3.98 -3.18
CA PHE A 95 -1.59 2.92 -3.19
C PHE A 95 -2.31 2.91 -1.84
N ASP A 96 -3.61 3.21 -1.89
CA ASP A 96 -4.45 3.35 -0.71
C ASP A 96 -5.42 2.17 -0.54
N ALA A 97 -5.31 1.49 0.61
CA ALA A 97 -6.20 0.42 1.03
C ALA A 97 -7.44 0.93 1.77
N ILE A 98 -7.42 2.17 2.24
CA ILE A 98 -8.47 2.71 3.11
C ILE A 98 -9.69 3.10 2.27
N GLY A 99 -9.49 3.88 1.23
CA GLY A 99 -10.49 4.24 0.24
C GLY A 99 -11.39 5.39 0.66
N GLY A 100 -11.98 5.33 1.85
CA GLY A 100 -12.83 6.39 2.40
C GLY A 100 -12.07 7.40 3.25
N GLY A 101 -12.78 8.47 3.64
CA GLY A 101 -12.21 9.55 4.47
C GLY A 101 -11.20 10.42 3.74
N PRO A 102 -10.35 11.16 4.48
CA PRO A 102 -9.46 12.18 3.92
C PRO A 102 -8.10 11.64 3.43
N LEU A 103 -7.73 10.39 3.74
CA LEU A 103 -6.34 9.94 3.63
C LEU A 103 -5.80 10.03 2.19
N ALA A 104 -6.55 9.57 1.18
CA ALA A 104 -6.12 9.67 -0.22
C ALA A 104 -5.89 11.14 -0.64
N GLY A 105 -6.75 12.05 -0.23
CA GLY A 105 -6.57 13.50 -0.45
C GLY A 105 -5.36 14.06 0.30
N GLN A 106 -5.13 13.62 1.53
CA GLN A 106 -3.94 14.01 2.31
C GLN A 106 -2.64 13.55 1.66
N LEU A 107 -2.62 12.35 1.04
CA LEU A 107 -1.47 11.90 0.25
C LEU A 107 -1.18 12.85 -0.91
N LEU A 108 -2.21 13.22 -1.69
CA LEU A 108 -2.07 14.17 -2.81
C LEU A 108 -1.57 15.54 -2.35
N ILE A 109 -2.15 16.08 -1.25
CA ILE A 109 -1.69 17.36 -0.68
C ILE A 109 -0.22 17.27 -0.25
N ALA A 110 0.17 16.20 0.43
CA ALA A 110 1.54 16.05 0.90
C ALA A 110 2.53 15.89 -0.26
N MET A 111 2.15 15.17 -1.33
CA MET A 111 2.95 15.06 -2.55
C MET A 111 3.13 16.42 -3.23
N GLU A 112 2.05 17.20 -3.38
CA GLU A 112 2.11 18.55 -3.94
C GLU A 112 2.94 19.49 -3.06
N ALA A 113 2.78 19.43 -1.73
CA ALA A 113 3.57 20.24 -0.80
C ALA A 113 5.06 19.90 -0.87
N ALA A 114 5.42 18.61 -0.96
CA ALA A 114 6.79 18.16 -1.10
C ALA A 114 7.41 18.63 -2.43
N ALA A 115 6.65 18.56 -3.52
CA ALA A 115 7.08 19.03 -4.82
C ALA A 115 7.22 20.56 -4.86
N SER A 116 6.26 21.30 -4.30
CA SER A 116 6.28 22.76 -4.24
C SER A 116 7.48 23.30 -3.44
N ARG A 117 7.90 22.60 -2.36
CA ARG A 117 9.11 22.99 -1.59
C ARG A 117 10.42 22.86 -2.37
N LYS A 118 10.42 22.11 -3.49
CA LYS A 118 11.57 21.96 -4.38
C LYS A 118 11.56 22.94 -5.56
N MET A 119 10.50 23.71 -5.73
CA MET A 119 10.37 24.70 -6.81
C MET A 119 11.37 25.84 -6.62
N LYS A 120 11.94 26.31 -7.72
CA LYS A 120 12.82 27.49 -7.74
C LYS A 120 12.03 28.80 -7.93
N GLU A 121 10.87 28.70 -8.56
CA GLU A 121 10.01 29.83 -8.88
C GLU A 121 8.58 29.54 -8.43
N TYR A 122 7.89 30.58 -7.97
CA TYR A 122 6.50 30.47 -7.56
C TYR A 122 5.56 30.25 -8.77
N SER A 123 4.63 29.31 -8.63
CA SER A 123 3.53 29.11 -9.58
C SER A 123 2.20 29.12 -8.83
N ARG A 124 1.25 29.93 -9.33
CA ARG A 124 -0.13 29.94 -8.82
C ARG A 124 -0.90 28.65 -9.08
N TYR A 125 -0.39 27.80 -9.99
CA TYR A 125 -1.02 26.54 -10.41
C TYR A 125 -0.42 25.31 -9.71
N GLY A 126 0.47 25.50 -8.74
CA GLY A 126 1.17 24.44 -8.04
C GLY A 126 2.48 24.03 -8.70
N SER A 127 3.02 22.90 -8.27
CA SER A 127 4.36 22.41 -8.72
C SER A 127 4.40 21.93 -10.17
N GLY A 128 3.24 21.56 -10.74
CA GLY A 128 3.17 20.88 -12.04
C GLY A 128 3.71 19.44 -12.01
N GLN A 129 4.16 18.94 -10.85
CA GLN A 129 4.55 17.55 -10.68
C GLN A 129 3.31 16.65 -10.77
N GLU A 130 3.33 15.70 -11.69
CA GLU A 130 2.26 14.71 -11.78
C GLU A 130 2.28 13.79 -10.55
N THR A 131 1.14 13.71 -9.86
CA THR A 131 0.94 12.85 -8.68
C THR A 131 -0.23 11.92 -8.90
N GLN A 132 -0.13 10.69 -8.41
CA GLN A 132 -1.16 9.67 -8.56
C GLN A 132 -1.42 8.95 -7.25
N VAL A 133 -2.70 8.78 -6.89
CA VAL A 133 -3.12 7.85 -5.84
C VAL A 133 -4.10 6.83 -6.43
N PHE A 134 -3.80 5.56 -6.24
CA PHE A 134 -4.69 4.45 -6.56
C PHE A 134 -5.39 3.93 -5.31
N ILE A 135 -6.73 3.90 -5.31
CA ILE A 135 -7.52 3.20 -4.30
C ILE A 135 -7.67 1.74 -4.73
N TYR A 136 -7.10 0.82 -3.97
CA TYR A 136 -7.18 -0.62 -4.24
C TYR A 136 -7.96 -1.41 -3.18
N GLY A 137 -8.38 -0.76 -2.10
CA GLY A 137 -9.16 -1.32 -1.02
C GLY A 137 -10.26 -0.37 -0.54
N ARG A 138 -11.12 -0.89 0.33
CA ARG A 138 -12.19 -0.14 0.98
C ARG A 138 -12.34 -0.59 2.43
N LEU A 139 -11.32 -0.30 3.24
CA LEU A 139 -11.39 -0.53 4.68
C LEU A 139 -12.30 0.49 5.38
N ASP A 140 -12.40 1.68 4.80
CA ASP A 140 -13.38 2.70 5.17
C ASP A 140 -14.39 2.86 4.00
N MET A 141 -15.69 2.74 4.30
CA MET A 141 -16.78 2.83 3.33
C MET A 141 -17.36 4.24 3.22
N SER A 142 -16.82 5.22 3.95
CA SER A 142 -17.22 6.62 3.82
C SER A 142 -16.79 7.22 2.48
N PRO A 143 -17.36 8.37 2.08
CA PRO A 143 -16.91 9.07 0.87
C PRO A 143 -15.43 9.39 0.90
N THR A 144 -14.76 9.25 -0.24
CA THR A 144 -13.37 9.71 -0.41
C THR A 144 -13.33 11.23 -0.54
N LEU A 145 -12.55 11.90 0.27
CA LEU A 145 -12.47 13.36 0.32
C LEU A 145 -11.17 13.84 -0.33
N VAL A 146 -11.29 14.74 -1.28
CA VAL A 146 -10.15 15.44 -1.89
C VAL A 146 -10.32 16.93 -1.63
N PRO A 147 -9.66 17.49 -0.61
CA PRO A 147 -9.76 18.91 -0.29
C PRO A 147 -8.90 19.76 -1.25
N PRO A 148 -9.04 21.09 -1.23
CA PRO A 148 -8.15 22.00 -1.95
C PRO A 148 -6.68 21.84 -1.51
N GLY A 149 -5.74 22.23 -2.39
CA GLY A 149 -4.31 22.19 -2.10
C GLY A 149 -3.54 21.03 -2.74
N VAL A 150 -4.20 20.25 -3.59
CA VAL A 150 -3.59 19.12 -4.34
C VAL A 150 -2.87 19.55 -5.63
N GLY A 151 -2.80 20.85 -5.94
CA GLY A 151 -2.31 21.34 -7.23
C GLY A 151 -3.30 21.07 -8.37
N PHE A 152 -2.79 21.00 -9.61
CA PHE A 152 -3.62 20.74 -10.81
C PHE A 152 -3.11 19.56 -11.66
N ALA A 153 -1.99 18.95 -11.30
CA ALA A 153 -1.40 17.81 -12.01
C ALA A 153 -1.54 16.52 -11.18
N TRP A 154 -2.76 16.13 -10.83
CA TRP A 154 -3.02 14.98 -9.98
C TRP A 154 -4.09 14.04 -10.55
N ASN A 155 -4.00 12.77 -10.15
CA ASN A 155 -4.98 11.75 -10.47
C ASN A 155 -5.35 10.94 -9.22
N LEU A 156 -6.63 10.58 -9.12
CA LEU A 156 -7.17 9.65 -8.13
C LEU A 156 -8.04 8.63 -8.86
N SER A 157 -7.71 7.35 -8.76
CA SER A 157 -8.44 6.30 -9.48
C SER A 157 -8.46 4.98 -8.74
N GLY A 158 -9.32 4.05 -9.19
CA GLY A 158 -9.38 2.70 -8.68
C GLY A 158 -8.25 1.81 -9.22
N TYR A 159 -7.86 0.79 -8.44
CA TYR A 159 -6.88 -0.21 -8.85
C TYR A 159 -7.36 -1.61 -8.56
N LEU A 160 -7.20 -2.52 -9.51
CA LEU A 160 -7.54 -3.92 -9.35
C LEU A 160 -6.53 -4.81 -10.06
N LEU A 161 -6.09 -5.88 -9.38
CA LEU A 161 -5.10 -6.83 -9.89
C LEU A 161 -5.49 -7.46 -11.23
N THR A 162 -6.75 -7.90 -11.38
CA THR A 162 -7.19 -8.62 -12.59
C THR A 162 -7.07 -7.77 -13.85
N PRO A 163 -7.57 -6.53 -13.92
CA PRO A 163 -7.34 -5.65 -15.07
C PRO A 163 -5.86 -5.35 -15.32
N PHE A 164 -5.06 -5.20 -14.24
CA PHE A 164 -3.63 -5.03 -14.40
C PHE A 164 -3.00 -6.24 -15.09
N LEU A 165 -3.26 -7.47 -14.61
CA LEU A 165 -2.71 -8.69 -15.20
C LEU A 165 -3.14 -8.90 -16.65
N GLN A 166 -4.35 -8.47 -17.02
CA GLN A 166 -4.81 -8.53 -18.42
C GLN A 166 -3.97 -7.63 -19.33
N LYS A 167 -3.61 -6.44 -18.85
CA LYS A 167 -2.85 -5.43 -19.61
C LYS A 167 -1.33 -5.66 -19.59
N ALA A 168 -0.80 -6.29 -18.55
CA ALA A 168 0.64 -6.43 -18.32
C ALA A 168 1.41 -7.29 -19.35
N GLY A 169 0.71 -8.04 -20.21
CA GLY A 169 1.34 -8.93 -21.17
C GLY A 169 1.84 -10.25 -20.57
N LYS A 170 2.20 -11.19 -21.44
CA LYS A 170 2.58 -12.56 -21.03
C LYS A 170 3.90 -12.60 -20.27
N GLU A 171 4.89 -11.84 -20.71
CA GLU A 171 6.24 -11.83 -20.13
C GLU A 171 6.25 -11.28 -18.71
N VAL A 172 5.60 -10.13 -18.48
CA VAL A 172 5.47 -9.52 -17.15
C VAL A 172 4.77 -10.47 -16.19
N ARG A 173 3.66 -11.08 -16.63
CA ARG A 173 2.94 -12.08 -15.82
C ARG A 173 3.81 -13.28 -15.46
N ALA A 174 4.52 -13.84 -16.44
CA ALA A 174 5.40 -14.99 -16.22
C ALA A 174 6.50 -14.65 -15.21
N ARG A 175 7.13 -13.47 -15.32
CA ARG A 175 8.14 -12.98 -14.37
C ARG A 175 7.56 -12.83 -12.96
N MET A 176 6.36 -12.25 -12.85
CA MET A 176 5.70 -12.08 -11.55
C MET A 176 5.36 -13.43 -10.91
N TYR A 177 4.79 -14.37 -11.66
CA TYR A 177 4.48 -15.72 -11.15
C TYR A 177 5.74 -16.46 -10.72
N LYS A 178 6.77 -16.41 -11.55
CA LYS A 178 8.06 -17.03 -11.22
C LYS A 178 8.62 -16.46 -9.90
N ARG A 179 8.61 -15.14 -9.74
CA ARG A 179 9.10 -14.49 -8.51
C ARG A 179 8.29 -14.92 -7.28
N VAL A 180 6.96 -15.05 -7.40
CA VAL A 180 6.13 -15.55 -6.29
C VAL A 180 6.53 -16.97 -5.89
N ILE A 181 6.80 -17.84 -6.85
CA ILE A 181 7.22 -19.23 -6.58
C ILE A 181 8.61 -19.26 -5.94
N ASP A 182 9.56 -18.55 -6.51
CA ASP A 182 10.96 -18.52 -6.05
C ASP A 182 11.09 -17.94 -4.62
N GLU A 183 10.23 -16.99 -4.25
CA GLU A 183 10.28 -16.27 -2.98
C GLU A 183 9.12 -16.61 -2.02
N LEU A 184 8.42 -17.73 -2.24
CA LEU A 184 7.20 -18.10 -1.54
C LEU A 184 7.36 -18.18 -0.01
N THR A 185 8.50 -18.68 0.45
CA THR A 185 8.81 -18.88 1.87
C THR A 185 9.62 -17.74 2.50
N THR A 186 9.91 -16.69 1.74
CA THR A 186 10.70 -15.54 2.19
C THR A 186 9.91 -14.24 2.05
N THR A 187 9.95 -13.59 0.89
CA THR A 187 9.26 -12.32 0.62
C THR A 187 7.74 -12.47 0.76
N PHE A 188 7.18 -13.58 0.26
CA PHE A 188 5.75 -13.84 0.24
C PHE A 188 5.28 -14.80 1.33
N ALA A 189 6.13 -15.12 2.30
CA ALA A 189 5.74 -15.92 3.45
C ALA A 189 4.55 -15.26 4.18
N SER A 190 3.52 -16.07 4.44
CA SER A 190 2.36 -15.65 5.23
C SER A 190 2.32 -16.45 6.53
N HIS A 191 2.11 -15.74 7.62
CA HIS A 191 1.88 -16.37 8.90
C HIS A 191 0.36 -16.57 9.11
N TYR A 192 -0.01 -17.74 9.64
CA TYR A 192 -1.38 -18.07 10.02
C TYR A 192 -1.43 -18.25 11.52
N THR A 193 -2.31 -17.49 12.19
CA THR A 193 -2.46 -17.53 13.64
C THR A 193 -3.29 -18.75 14.10
N LYS A 194 -4.20 -19.21 13.23
CA LYS A 194 -5.08 -20.35 13.54
C LYS A 194 -5.39 -21.16 12.28
N ARG A 195 -5.50 -22.48 12.45
CA ARG A 195 -6.11 -23.37 11.45
C ARG A 195 -7.50 -23.76 11.96
N ILE A 196 -8.48 -23.65 11.09
CA ILE A 196 -9.89 -23.93 11.43
C ILE A 196 -10.53 -24.76 10.33
N SER A 197 -11.54 -25.55 10.71
CA SER A 197 -12.40 -26.29 9.79
C SER A 197 -13.38 -25.35 9.07
N LEU A 198 -14.05 -25.87 8.05
CA LEU A 198 -15.11 -25.12 7.35
C LEU A 198 -16.29 -24.78 8.27
N ALA A 199 -16.67 -25.69 9.18
CA ALA A 199 -17.73 -25.45 10.15
C ALA A 199 -17.36 -24.33 11.16
N GLU A 200 -16.13 -24.35 11.68
CA GLU A 200 -15.63 -23.28 12.55
C GLU A 200 -15.55 -21.93 11.86
N ALA A 201 -15.31 -21.91 10.55
CA ALA A 201 -15.28 -20.67 9.77
C ALA A 201 -16.66 -19.97 9.73
N LEU A 202 -17.75 -20.68 9.91
CA LEU A 202 -19.13 -20.17 9.96
C LEU A 202 -19.58 -19.81 11.38
N ASN A 203 -18.77 -20.07 12.40
CA ASN A 203 -19.07 -19.68 13.77
C ASN A 203 -19.08 -18.16 13.92
N LEU A 204 -20.05 -17.62 14.68
CA LEU A 204 -20.23 -16.18 14.86
C LEU A 204 -19.00 -15.48 15.44
N ASP A 205 -18.30 -16.08 16.39
CA ASP A 205 -17.09 -15.48 16.96
C ASP A 205 -15.94 -15.45 15.96
N THR A 206 -15.82 -16.48 15.12
CA THR A 206 -14.86 -16.52 14.03
C THR A 206 -15.17 -15.45 12.97
N LEU A 207 -16.45 -15.29 12.62
CA LEU A 207 -16.91 -14.24 11.69
C LEU A 207 -16.64 -12.84 12.24
N LYS A 208 -16.89 -12.59 13.53
CA LYS A 208 -16.53 -11.32 14.18
C LYS A 208 -15.03 -11.04 14.15
N ALA A 209 -14.19 -12.07 14.35
CA ALA A 209 -12.74 -11.95 14.26
C ALA A 209 -12.29 -11.57 12.83
N TYR A 210 -12.91 -12.10 11.77
CA TYR A 210 -12.63 -11.69 10.40
C TYR A 210 -13.06 -10.24 10.14
N ASP A 211 -14.22 -9.83 10.63
CA ASP A 211 -14.76 -8.50 10.41
C ASP A 211 -13.96 -7.42 11.13
N ALA A 212 -13.29 -7.75 12.22
CA ALA A 212 -12.38 -6.86 12.93
C ALA A 212 -11.17 -6.42 12.09
N LYS A 213 -10.82 -7.16 11.01
CA LYS A 213 -9.74 -6.85 10.07
C LYS A 213 -8.43 -6.48 10.78
N ALA A 214 -8.15 -7.16 11.91
CA ALA A 214 -7.03 -6.86 12.78
C ALA A 214 -5.70 -7.22 12.10
N THR A 215 -4.70 -6.35 12.26
CA THR A 215 -3.34 -6.64 11.81
C THR A 215 -2.77 -7.80 12.62
N GLY A 216 -2.16 -8.78 11.94
CA GLY A 216 -1.53 -9.95 12.58
C GLY A 216 -2.44 -11.16 12.73
N GLU A 217 -3.76 -11.03 12.58
CA GLU A 217 -4.67 -12.19 12.60
C GLU A 217 -4.97 -12.69 11.18
N LYS A 218 -4.71 -13.99 10.97
CA LYS A 218 -5.01 -14.65 9.70
C LYS A 218 -5.28 -16.12 9.93
N TYR A 219 -6.47 -16.57 9.59
CA TYR A 219 -6.88 -17.95 9.74
C TYR A 219 -6.70 -18.74 8.45
N LEU A 220 -6.27 -19.99 8.58
CA LEU A 220 -6.23 -20.94 7.47
C LEU A 220 -7.42 -21.90 7.61
N ILE A 221 -8.34 -21.82 6.66
CA ILE A 221 -9.44 -22.77 6.57
C ILE A 221 -8.93 -24.05 5.89
N THR A 222 -9.11 -25.18 6.56
CA THR A 222 -8.78 -26.53 6.08
C THR A 222 -10.07 -27.29 5.83
N PRO A 223 -10.64 -27.25 4.59
CA PRO A 223 -11.99 -27.75 4.32
C PRO A 223 -12.14 -29.27 4.50
N ASN A 224 -11.04 -30.00 4.42
CA ASN A 224 -11.01 -31.48 4.46
C ASN A 224 -10.37 -32.01 5.77
N ALA A 225 -10.28 -31.18 6.81
CA ALA A 225 -9.77 -31.59 8.14
C ALA A 225 -10.91 -31.89 9.09
#